data_adf6630b48d9ec6bcb1e90d63ca7e2ac
#
_entry.id   adf6630b48d9ec6bcb1e90d63ca7e2ac
#
_cell.length_a   1.000
_cell.length_b   1.000
_cell.length_c   1.000
_cell.angle_alpha   90.00
_cell.angle_beta   90.00
_cell.angle_gamma   90.00
#
_symmetry.space_group_name_H-M   'P 1'
#
loop_
_entity.id
_entity.type
_entity.pdbx_description
1 polymer ?
#
loop_
_entity_poly.entity_id
_entity_poly.type
_entity_poly.pdbx_seq_one_letter_code
_entity_poly.pdbx_strand_id
1 'polypeptide(L)'
;MLGKAVGLSSKCISKLLRENGLKPHLVRTYKVSRDPEFAAKVEDVVGLYLDPPTNAVVLSVDEKTSIQALERTQLPLPLRTGRASRHTHDYKRHGVLDLFAALEVATGKVTHTLSESHTAADFLAFMKKVERQYPGRELHVILDNSSTHRTPDVQAWLAEHPLIRFHYTPTSASWLNQVEGFFGILGKQSLSATNFPSKKALREHVAAYMRGWNRNPTPFAWTKPADAIIKSRKRMLDRISAAVH
;
A
#
# COMPACT_ATOMS: atom_id res chain seq x y z
N MET A 1 24.62 -11.13 26.70
CA MET A 1 23.84 -10.58 27.84
C MET A 1 22.94 -11.63 28.49
N LEU A 2 22.07 -12.35 27.72
CA LEU A 2 21.10 -13.32 28.27
C LEU A 2 21.79 -14.43 29.11
N GLY A 3 22.90 -15.00 28.63
CA GLY A 3 23.64 -16.04 29.35
C GLY A 3 24.14 -15.61 30.75
N LYS A 4 24.59 -14.37 30.88
CA LYS A 4 25.01 -13.82 32.19
C LYS A 4 23.83 -13.69 33.16
N ALA A 5 22.64 -13.31 32.65
CA ALA A 5 21.44 -13.12 33.48
C ALA A 5 20.89 -14.45 34.04
N VAL A 6 21.11 -15.56 33.35
CA VAL A 6 20.60 -16.90 33.74
C VAL A 6 21.69 -17.89 34.09
N GLY A 7 22.95 -17.46 34.23
CA GLY A 7 24.07 -18.30 34.65
C GLY A 7 24.49 -19.37 33.63
N LEU A 8 24.16 -19.20 32.35
CA LEU A 8 24.44 -20.18 31.28
C LEU A 8 25.45 -19.65 30.27
N SER A 9 26.22 -20.53 29.66
CA SER A 9 27.10 -20.15 28.54
C SER A 9 26.32 -19.73 27.29
N SER A 10 26.92 -18.86 26.47
CA SER A 10 26.27 -18.42 25.21
C SER A 10 26.00 -19.58 24.26
N LYS A 11 26.82 -20.65 24.27
CA LYS A 11 26.57 -21.87 23.51
C LYS A 11 25.33 -22.61 24.00
N CYS A 12 25.12 -22.72 25.30
CA CYS A 12 23.94 -23.32 25.89
C CYS A 12 22.68 -22.54 25.54
N ILE A 13 22.72 -21.21 25.69
CA ILE A 13 21.61 -20.34 25.30
C ILE A 13 21.27 -20.50 23.80
N SER A 14 22.27 -20.49 22.92
CA SER A 14 22.04 -20.65 21.47
C SER A 14 21.43 -22.02 21.13
N LYS A 15 21.82 -23.07 21.84
CA LYS A 15 21.25 -24.42 21.72
C LYS A 15 19.77 -24.42 22.16
N LEU A 16 19.47 -23.93 23.34
CA LEU A 16 18.11 -23.84 23.87
C LEU A 16 17.18 -23.04 22.98
N LEU A 17 17.63 -21.86 22.50
CA LEU A 17 16.82 -21.04 21.59
C LEU A 17 16.51 -21.77 20.28
N ARG A 18 17.48 -22.49 19.70
CA ARG A 18 17.31 -23.26 18.48
C ARG A 18 16.37 -24.45 18.67
N GLU A 19 16.53 -25.22 19.74
CA GLU A 19 15.71 -26.38 20.07
C GLU A 19 14.23 -26.00 20.31
N ASN A 20 14.00 -24.79 20.86
CA ASN A 20 12.66 -24.27 21.09
C ASN A 20 12.15 -23.37 19.93
N GLY A 21 12.84 -23.30 18.80
CA GLY A 21 12.44 -22.50 17.66
C GLY A 21 12.41 -20.98 17.89
N LEU A 22 13.04 -20.51 18.98
CA LEU A 22 13.05 -19.10 19.38
C LEU A 22 14.13 -18.34 18.61
N LYS A 23 13.73 -17.23 17.98
CA LYS A 23 14.61 -16.36 17.17
C LYS A 23 14.55 -14.91 17.67
N PRO A 24 15.12 -14.60 18.84
CA PRO A 24 14.98 -13.27 19.47
C PRO A 24 15.61 -12.12 18.66
N HIS A 25 16.47 -12.44 17.68
CA HIS A 25 17.05 -11.48 16.74
C HIS A 25 16.10 -11.11 15.59
N LEU A 26 14.98 -11.84 15.41
CA LEU A 26 13.98 -11.54 14.42
C LEU A 26 12.77 -10.88 15.08
N VAL A 27 12.68 -9.57 14.92
CA VAL A 27 11.52 -8.80 15.38
C VAL A 27 10.56 -8.60 14.20
N ARG A 28 9.31 -9.02 14.37
CA ARG A 28 8.22 -8.69 13.46
C ARG A 28 7.32 -7.67 14.13
N THR A 29 7.18 -6.52 13.51
CA THR A 29 6.22 -5.51 13.97
C THR A 29 4.83 -5.86 13.49
N TYR A 30 3.83 -5.56 14.29
CA TYR A 30 2.42 -5.65 13.93
C TYR A 30 1.67 -4.42 14.45
N LYS A 31 0.59 -4.07 13.78
CA LYS A 31 -0.35 -3.05 14.24
C LYS A 31 -1.75 -3.65 14.15
N VAL A 32 -2.49 -3.62 15.26
CA VAL A 32 -3.87 -4.10 15.30
C VAL A 32 -4.79 -2.89 15.22
N SER A 33 -5.74 -2.94 14.33
CA SER A 33 -6.77 -1.91 14.20
C SER A 33 -7.61 -1.82 15.48
N ARG A 34 -7.82 -0.60 15.96
CA ARG A 34 -8.73 -0.27 17.06
C ARG A 34 -10.03 0.35 16.54
N ASP A 35 -10.28 0.28 15.24
CA ASP A 35 -11.49 0.79 14.63
C ASP A 35 -12.72 0.08 15.22
N PRO A 36 -13.71 0.79 15.79
CA PRO A 36 -14.91 0.17 16.33
C PRO A 36 -15.76 -0.47 15.23
N GLU A 37 -15.74 0.08 14.02
CA GLU A 37 -16.47 -0.43 12.84
C GLU A 37 -15.66 -1.42 12.02
N PHE A 38 -14.58 -2.00 12.59
CA PHE A 38 -13.66 -2.87 11.85
C PHE A 38 -14.35 -4.00 11.10
N ALA A 39 -15.30 -4.69 11.75
CA ALA A 39 -15.99 -5.84 11.14
C ALA A 39 -16.83 -5.39 9.94
N ALA A 40 -17.67 -4.37 10.12
CA ALA A 40 -18.54 -3.85 9.08
C ALA A 40 -17.75 -3.33 7.85
N LYS A 41 -16.66 -2.59 8.09
CA LYS A 41 -15.79 -2.09 7.01
C LYS A 41 -15.04 -3.21 6.28
N VAL A 42 -14.63 -4.28 7.00
CA VAL A 42 -14.01 -5.47 6.38
C VAL A 42 -15.03 -6.22 5.52
N GLU A 43 -16.24 -6.41 6.01
CA GLU A 43 -17.32 -7.07 5.27
C GLU A 43 -17.68 -6.30 4.01
N ASP A 44 -17.82 -4.98 4.09
CA ASP A 44 -18.12 -4.09 2.97
C ASP A 44 -17.01 -4.16 1.89
N VAL A 45 -15.75 -3.91 2.28
CA VAL A 45 -14.62 -3.89 1.32
C VAL A 45 -14.36 -5.28 0.72
N VAL A 46 -14.38 -6.34 1.53
CA VAL A 46 -14.14 -7.70 1.04
C VAL A 46 -15.31 -8.18 0.19
N GLY A 47 -16.54 -7.78 0.51
CA GLY A 47 -17.72 -8.02 -0.32
C GLY A 47 -17.52 -7.49 -1.74
N LEU A 48 -17.07 -6.25 -1.89
CA LEU A 48 -16.78 -5.64 -3.20
C LEU A 48 -15.68 -6.37 -3.99
N TYR A 49 -14.74 -7.02 -3.32
CA TYR A 49 -13.70 -7.81 -3.99
C TYR A 49 -14.16 -9.19 -4.43
N LEU A 50 -15.03 -9.84 -3.66
CA LEU A 50 -15.47 -11.21 -3.92
C LEU A 50 -16.72 -11.28 -4.78
N ASP A 51 -17.62 -10.32 -4.60
CA ASP A 51 -18.91 -10.25 -5.30
C ASP A 51 -19.24 -8.78 -5.67
N PRO A 52 -18.52 -8.21 -6.67
CA PRO A 52 -18.74 -6.83 -7.07
C PRO A 52 -20.13 -6.64 -7.68
N PRO A 53 -20.79 -5.49 -7.47
CA PRO A 53 -22.11 -5.21 -8.05
C PRO A 53 -22.07 -5.28 -9.58
N THR A 54 -23.11 -5.88 -10.17
CA THR A 54 -23.26 -5.98 -11.61
C THR A 54 -23.33 -4.58 -12.24
N ASN A 55 -22.58 -4.34 -13.29
CA ASN A 55 -22.49 -3.05 -14.00
C ASN A 55 -21.81 -1.89 -13.25
N ALA A 56 -21.29 -2.11 -12.05
CA ALA A 56 -20.46 -1.13 -11.34
C ALA A 56 -18.96 -1.33 -11.64
N VAL A 57 -18.17 -0.32 -11.34
CA VAL A 57 -16.70 -0.39 -11.37
C VAL A 57 -16.18 -0.26 -9.95
N VAL A 58 -15.41 -1.25 -9.51
CA VAL A 58 -14.74 -1.20 -8.21
C VAL A 58 -13.30 -0.71 -8.39
N LEU A 59 -12.98 0.37 -7.72
CA LEU A 59 -11.67 1.02 -7.74
C LEU A 59 -11.03 0.98 -6.36
N SER A 60 -9.77 0.64 -6.30
CA SER A 60 -8.93 0.74 -5.11
C SER A 60 -8.04 1.97 -5.27
N VAL A 61 -8.22 2.98 -4.42
CA VAL A 61 -7.60 4.31 -4.56
C VAL A 61 -6.73 4.62 -3.36
N ASP A 62 -5.54 5.16 -3.60
CA ASP A 62 -4.62 5.62 -2.55
C ASP A 62 -3.52 6.53 -3.12
N GLU A 63 -2.70 7.12 -2.23
CA GLU A 63 -1.55 7.94 -2.56
C GLU A 63 -0.23 7.28 -2.11
N LYS A 64 0.69 7.11 -3.05
CA LYS A 64 2.09 6.85 -2.72
C LYS A 64 2.82 8.17 -2.58
N THR A 65 2.96 8.62 -1.34
CA THR A 65 3.57 9.91 -1.02
C THR A 65 5.10 9.86 -1.04
N SER A 66 5.72 11.03 -1.25
CA SER A 66 7.17 11.26 -1.09
C SER A 66 8.06 10.33 -1.93
N ILE A 67 7.67 10.04 -3.18
CA ILE A 67 8.54 9.34 -4.12
C ILE A 67 9.72 10.24 -4.43
N GLN A 68 10.93 9.85 -4.01
CA GLN A 68 12.12 10.67 -4.11
C GLN A 68 12.78 10.54 -5.49
N ALA A 69 13.09 11.68 -6.11
CA ALA A 69 13.99 11.72 -7.24
C ALA A 69 15.45 11.64 -6.72
N LEU A 70 15.98 10.43 -6.65
CA LEU A 70 17.33 10.13 -6.15
C LEU A 70 18.29 9.93 -7.31
N GLU A 71 19.40 10.67 -7.31
CA GLU A 71 20.53 10.47 -8.19
C GLU A 71 21.72 9.92 -7.39
N ARG A 72 22.12 8.69 -7.68
CA ARG A 72 23.30 8.10 -7.05
C ARG A 72 24.57 8.73 -7.65
N THR A 73 25.52 9.05 -6.78
CA THR A 73 26.78 9.72 -7.19
C THR A 73 27.74 8.80 -7.94
N GLN A 74 27.57 7.49 -7.81
CA GLN A 74 28.40 6.47 -8.46
C GLN A 74 27.54 5.45 -9.19
N LEU A 75 28.05 4.94 -10.29
CA LEU A 75 27.39 3.86 -11.02
C LEU A 75 27.31 2.59 -10.17
N PRO A 76 26.21 1.84 -10.26
CA PRO A 76 26.10 0.56 -9.57
C PRO A 76 27.08 -0.47 -10.14
N LEU A 77 27.65 -1.28 -9.27
CA LEU A 77 28.39 -2.44 -9.70
C LEU A 77 27.44 -3.50 -10.22
N PRO A 78 27.65 -4.02 -11.43
CA PRO A 78 26.73 -4.95 -12.08
C PRO A 78 26.63 -6.28 -11.35
N LEU A 79 25.49 -6.94 -11.55
CA LEU A 79 25.28 -8.32 -11.14
C LEU A 79 26.31 -9.23 -11.81
N ARG A 80 26.91 -10.15 -11.03
CA ARG A 80 27.84 -11.20 -11.53
C ARG A 80 27.48 -12.54 -10.87
N THR A 81 27.91 -13.63 -11.49
CA THR A 81 27.71 -14.97 -10.91
C THR A 81 28.21 -15.03 -9.47
N GLY A 82 27.35 -15.43 -8.54
CA GLY A 82 27.64 -15.50 -7.11
C GLY A 82 27.76 -14.15 -6.37
N ARG A 83 27.49 -13.01 -7.03
CA ARG A 83 27.55 -11.68 -6.43
C ARG A 83 26.35 -10.84 -6.81
N ALA A 84 25.60 -10.37 -5.80
CA ALA A 84 24.52 -9.40 -6.00
C ALA A 84 25.08 -8.07 -6.55
N SER A 85 24.23 -7.31 -7.26
CA SER A 85 24.56 -5.93 -7.63
C SER A 85 24.76 -5.08 -6.36
N ARG A 86 25.69 -4.12 -6.42
CA ARG A 86 25.96 -3.23 -5.30
C ARG A 86 25.72 -1.79 -5.73
N HIS A 87 25.09 -1.02 -4.86
CA HIS A 87 24.82 0.39 -5.07
C HIS A 87 25.55 1.21 -4.01
N THR A 88 25.98 2.41 -4.39
CA THR A 88 26.50 3.37 -3.41
C THR A 88 25.39 3.82 -2.47
N HIS A 89 25.77 4.20 -1.25
CA HIS A 89 24.90 4.83 -0.27
C HIS A 89 24.76 6.35 -0.51
N ASP A 90 25.67 6.94 -1.30
CA ASP A 90 25.69 8.38 -1.56
C ASP A 90 24.72 8.71 -2.70
N TYR A 91 23.88 9.71 -2.46
CA TYR A 91 22.90 10.20 -3.44
C TYR A 91 22.64 11.69 -3.27
N LYS A 92 22.23 12.33 -4.37
CA LYS A 92 21.66 13.67 -4.39
C LYS A 92 20.13 13.54 -4.47
N ARG A 93 19.42 14.42 -3.78
CA ARG A 93 17.96 14.52 -3.83
C ARG A 93 17.55 15.67 -4.72
N HIS A 94 16.68 15.42 -5.69
CA HIS A 94 16.16 16.41 -6.63
C HIS A 94 14.68 16.74 -6.37
N GLY A 95 14.18 16.43 -5.17
CA GLY A 95 12.84 16.65 -4.73
C GLY A 95 11.99 15.37 -4.69
N VAL A 96 10.71 15.54 -4.42
CA VAL A 96 9.73 14.47 -4.27
C VAL A 96 8.54 14.70 -5.18
N LEU A 97 7.81 13.62 -5.50
CA LEU A 97 6.51 13.64 -6.13
C LEU A 97 5.59 12.67 -5.39
N ASP A 98 4.32 12.99 -5.37
CA ASP A 98 3.25 12.15 -4.86
C ASP A 98 2.49 11.52 -6.03
N LEU A 99 2.13 10.25 -5.91
CA LEU A 99 1.43 9.50 -6.94
C LEU A 99 0.06 9.11 -6.43
N PHE A 100 -0.98 9.71 -6.99
CA PHE A 100 -2.36 9.23 -6.86
C PHE A 100 -2.57 8.09 -7.84
N ALA A 101 -3.17 6.99 -7.40
CA ALA A 101 -3.49 5.87 -8.25
C ALA A 101 -4.86 5.29 -7.91
N ALA A 102 -5.61 4.93 -8.96
CA ALA A 102 -6.85 4.18 -8.89
C ALA A 102 -6.67 2.88 -9.66
N LEU A 103 -6.64 1.78 -8.95
CA LEU A 103 -6.56 0.43 -9.50
C LEU A 103 -7.97 -0.10 -9.72
N GLU A 104 -8.32 -0.40 -10.95
CA GLU A 104 -9.58 -1.11 -11.29
C GLU A 104 -9.43 -2.58 -10.90
N VAL A 105 -10.23 -3.01 -9.94
CA VAL A 105 -10.12 -4.35 -9.32
C VAL A 105 -10.32 -5.46 -10.34
N ALA A 106 -11.28 -5.32 -11.24
CA ALA A 106 -11.63 -6.34 -12.22
C ALA A 106 -10.56 -6.53 -13.31
N THR A 107 -9.90 -5.47 -13.74
CA THR A 107 -8.97 -5.51 -14.88
C THR A 107 -7.52 -5.37 -14.49
N GLY A 108 -7.23 -4.83 -13.32
CA GLY A 108 -5.88 -4.46 -12.88
C GLY A 108 -5.32 -3.20 -13.55
N LYS A 109 -6.10 -2.49 -14.36
CA LYS A 109 -5.70 -1.20 -14.95
C LYS A 109 -5.55 -0.14 -13.89
N VAL A 110 -4.60 0.77 -14.09
CA VAL A 110 -4.29 1.84 -13.15
C VAL A 110 -4.42 3.20 -13.80
N THR A 111 -5.36 4.00 -13.29
CA THR A 111 -5.41 5.45 -13.55
C THR A 111 -4.50 6.14 -12.56
N HIS A 112 -3.72 7.12 -13.00
CA HIS A 112 -2.75 7.78 -12.12
C HIS A 112 -2.59 9.27 -12.39
N THR A 113 -2.11 9.99 -11.39
CA THR A 113 -1.64 11.38 -11.50
C THR A 113 -0.45 11.58 -10.58
N LEU A 114 0.59 12.25 -11.08
CA LEU A 114 1.72 12.69 -10.29
C LEU A 114 1.55 14.18 -9.91
N SER A 115 1.60 14.46 -8.61
CA SER A 115 1.52 15.80 -8.05
C SER A 115 2.76 16.16 -7.25
N GLU A 116 2.91 17.42 -6.90
CA GLU A 116 3.93 17.90 -5.96
C GLU A 116 3.42 17.97 -4.52
N SER A 117 2.14 17.71 -4.33
CA SER A 117 1.44 17.68 -3.05
C SER A 117 0.33 16.62 -3.06
N HIS A 118 -0.19 16.30 -1.87
CA HIS A 118 -1.29 15.36 -1.67
C HIS A 118 -2.39 16.01 -0.81
N THR A 119 -2.81 17.20 -1.23
CA THR A 119 -3.89 17.93 -0.59
C THR A 119 -5.26 17.36 -0.96
N ALA A 120 -6.31 17.73 -0.22
CA ALA A 120 -7.68 17.40 -0.57
C ALA A 120 -8.08 17.92 -1.96
N ALA A 121 -7.55 19.07 -2.37
CA ALA A 121 -7.76 19.62 -3.71
C ALA A 121 -7.12 18.76 -4.80
N ASP A 122 -5.89 18.24 -4.57
CA ASP A 122 -5.23 17.31 -5.49
C ASP A 122 -5.99 16.00 -5.60
N PHE A 123 -6.45 15.45 -4.48
CA PHE A 123 -7.29 14.27 -4.45
C PHE A 123 -8.60 14.47 -5.23
N LEU A 124 -9.29 15.58 -5.01
CA LEU A 124 -10.52 15.90 -5.71
C LEU A 124 -10.29 16.07 -7.23
N ALA A 125 -9.21 16.73 -7.61
CA ALA A 125 -8.83 16.84 -9.03
C ALA A 125 -8.54 15.46 -9.65
N PHE A 126 -7.92 14.56 -8.89
CA PHE A 126 -7.70 13.19 -9.30
C PHE A 126 -9.01 12.41 -9.45
N MET A 127 -9.93 12.51 -8.48
CA MET A 127 -11.23 11.83 -8.54
C MET A 127 -12.08 12.30 -9.72
N LYS A 128 -12.09 13.59 -10.04
CA LYS A 128 -12.71 14.14 -11.25
C LYS A 128 -12.09 13.59 -12.55
N LYS A 129 -10.79 13.29 -12.53
CA LYS A 129 -10.14 12.62 -13.67
C LYS A 129 -10.57 11.16 -13.79
N VAL A 130 -10.68 10.45 -12.66
CA VAL A 130 -11.14 9.04 -12.62
C VAL A 130 -12.57 8.95 -13.13
N GLU A 131 -13.48 9.77 -12.63
CA GLU A 131 -14.89 9.81 -13.05
C GLU A 131 -15.05 9.95 -14.57
N ARG A 132 -14.30 10.85 -15.18
CA ARG A 132 -14.33 11.08 -16.64
C ARG A 132 -13.95 9.85 -17.48
N GLN A 133 -13.29 8.83 -16.90
CA GLN A 133 -12.95 7.59 -17.60
C GLN A 133 -14.10 6.57 -17.60
N TYR A 134 -15.11 6.77 -16.74
CA TYR A 134 -16.23 5.85 -16.58
C TYR A 134 -17.58 6.59 -16.68
N PRO A 135 -17.87 7.25 -17.82
CA PRO A 135 -19.07 8.07 -17.95
C PRO A 135 -20.34 7.23 -17.75
N GLY A 136 -21.21 7.71 -16.84
CA GLY A 136 -22.50 7.06 -16.55
C GLY A 136 -22.40 5.71 -15.83
N ARG A 137 -21.21 5.31 -15.33
CA ARG A 137 -21.03 4.07 -14.58
C ARG A 137 -21.08 4.36 -13.07
N GLU A 138 -21.65 3.43 -12.33
CA GLU A 138 -21.54 3.44 -10.86
C GLU A 138 -20.11 3.07 -10.46
N LEU A 139 -19.50 3.89 -9.56
CA LEU A 139 -18.14 3.72 -9.07
C LEU A 139 -18.16 3.42 -7.58
N HIS A 140 -17.67 2.25 -7.20
CA HIS A 140 -17.37 1.90 -5.81
C HIS A 140 -15.88 2.13 -5.55
N VAL A 141 -15.55 3.15 -4.77
CA VAL A 141 -14.17 3.59 -4.53
C VAL A 141 -13.74 3.18 -3.13
N ILE A 142 -12.82 2.23 -3.06
CA ILE A 142 -12.22 1.76 -1.82
C ILE A 142 -11.00 2.62 -1.54
N LEU A 143 -10.95 3.25 -0.37
CA LEU A 143 -9.87 4.15 0.05
C LEU A 143 -9.63 4.04 1.56
N ASP A 144 -8.51 4.60 2.01
CA ASP A 144 -8.19 4.64 3.41
C ASP A 144 -9.01 5.71 4.17
N ASN A 145 -8.91 5.71 5.48
CA ASN A 145 -9.65 6.62 6.36
C ASN A 145 -8.90 7.95 6.58
N SER A 146 -8.20 8.47 5.55
CA SER A 146 -7.51 9.76 5.63
C SER A 146 -8.47 10.93 5.80
N SER A 147 -8.03 11.94 6.53
CA SER A 147 -8.79 13.20 6.68
C SER A 147 -8.93 13.96 5.36
N THR A 148 -7.99 13.82 4.42
CA THR A 148 -8.04 14.43 3.10
C THR A 148 -9.23 13.95 2.27
N HIS A 149 -9.69 12.71 2.49
CA HIS A 149 -10.82 12.10 1.77
C HIS A 149 -12.19 12.48 2.37
N ARG A 150 -12.21 13.19 3.51
CA ARG A 150 -13.44 13.55 4.24
C ARG A 150 -13.64 15.05 4.43
N THR A 151 -12.91 15.86 3.68
CA THR A 151 -13.06 17.31 3.74
C THR A 151 -14.45 17.76 3.26
N PRO A 152 -14.95 18.93 3.70
CA PRO A 152 -16.24 19.45 3.24
C PRO A 152 -16.35 19.51 1.71
N ASP A 153 -15.28 19.91 1.02
CA ASP A 153 -15.27 20.02 -0.44
C ASP A 153 -15.44 18.64 -1.11
N VAL A 154 -14.80 17.60 -0.56
CA VAL A 154 -14.96 16.21 -1.07
C VAL A 154 -16.37 15.70 -0.82
N GLN A 155 -16.95 16.00 0.36
CA GLN A 155 -18.33 15.60 0.68
C GLN A 155 -19.36 16.34 -0.19
N ALA A 156 -19.17 17.65 -0.42
CA ALA A 156 -20.01 18.42 -1.33
C ALA A 156 -19.97 17.87 -2.75
N TRP A 157 -18.76 17.56 -3.24
CA TRP A 157 -18.60 16.95 -4.54
C TRP A 157 -19.29 15.57 -4.66
N LEU A 158 -19.17 14.71 -3.63
CA LEU A 158 -19.85 13.40 -3.62
C LEU A 158 -21.37 13.55 -3.64
N ALA A 159 -21.92 14.54 -2.94
CA ALA A 159 -23.36 14.80 -2.94
C ALA A 159 -23.90 15.16 -4.34
N GLU A 160 -23.08 15.81 -5.17
CA GLU A 160 -23.42 16.14 -6.57
C GLU A 160 -23.19 14.97 -7.53
N HIS A 161 -22.50 13.88 -7.10
CA HIS A 161 -22.10 12.74 -7.93
C HIS A 161 -22.62 11.41 -7.36
N PRO A 162 -23.96 11.18 -7.38
CA PRO A 162 -24.60 10.04 -6.70
C PRO A 162 -24.19 8.66 -7.21
N LEU A 163 -23.57 8.59 -8.38
CA LEU A 163 -23.01 7.35 -8.93
C LEU A 163 -21.65 6.97 -8.31
N ILE A 164 -21.07 7.82 -7.47
CA ILE A 164 -19.79 7.55 -6.81
C ILE A 164 -20.03 7.27 -5.34
N ARG A 165 -19.57 6.11 -4.87
CA ARG A 165 -19.68 5.69 -3.47
C ARG A 165 -18.31 5.39 -2.90
N PHE A 166 -17.99 5.99 -1.74
CA PHE A 166 -16.74 5.74 -1.02
C PHE A 166 -16.91 4.66 0.04
N HIS A 167 -15.99 3.71 0.04
CA HIS A 167 -15.88 2.59 0.97
C HIS A 167 -14.56 2.69 1.72
N TYR A 168 -14.63 2.98 3.02
CA TYR A 168 -13.43 3.23 3.81
C TYR A 168 -12.87 1.95 4.43
N THR A 169 -11.59 1.70 4.24
CA THR A 169 -10.91 0.62 4.97
C THR A 169 -10.84 0.96 6.47
N PRO A 170 -10.80 -0.04 7.36
CA PRO A 170 -10.61 0.22 8.78
C PRO A 170 -9.29 0.94 9.07
N THR A 171 -9.28 1.81 10.05
CA THR A 171 -8.06 2.49 10.49
C THR A 171 -6.94 1.49 10.78
N SER A 172 -5.73 1.75 10.27
CA SER A 172 -4.57 0.86 10.38
C SER A 172 -4.72 -0.50 9.67
N ALA A 173 -5.52 -0.56 8.62
CA ALA A 173 -5.72 -1.74 7.80
C ALA A 173 -5.54 -1.43 6.29
N SER A 174 -4.58 -0.57 5.94
CA SER A 174 -4.26 -0.20 4.54
C SER A 174 -3.99 -1.42 3.63
N TRP A 175 -3.54 -2.53 4.20
CA TRP A 175 -3.35 -3.79 3.46
C TRP A 175 -4.64 -4.36 2.84
N LEU A 176 -5.82 -3.90 3.26
CA LEU A 176 -7.09 -4.19 2.60
C LEU A 176 -7.24 -3.42 1.28
N ASN A 177 -6.53 -2.31 1.10
CA ASN A 177 -6.56 -1.53 -0.12
C ASN A 177 -5.61 -2.16 -1.16
N GLN A 178 -6.16 -2.76 -2.23
CA GLN A 178 -5.37 -3.52 -3.21
C GLN A 178 -4.33 -2.68 -3.95
N VAL A 179 -4.55 -1.37 -4.10
CA VAL A 179 -3.58 -0.48 -4.76
C VAL A 179 -2.24 -0.42 -4.01
N GLU A 180 -2.21 -0.71 -2.72
CA GLU A 180 -0.97 -0.85 -1.94
C GLU A 180 -0.08 -1.99 -2.46
N GLY A 181 -0.71 -3.09 -2.89
CA GLY A 181 -0.02 -4.18 -3.58
C GLY A 181 0.66 -3.70 -4.87
N PHE A 182 -0.04 -2.91 -5.67
CA PHE A 182 0.51 -2.27 -6.86
C PHE A 182 1.67 -1.32 -6.53
N PHE A 183 1.54 -0.49 -5.49
CA PHE A 183 2.64 0.38 -5.03
C PHE A 183 3.87 -0.41 -4.59
N GLY A 184 3.67 -1.57 -3.97
CA GLY A 184 4.75 -2.49 -3.63
C GLY A 184 5.49 -3.01 -4.87
N ILE A 185 4.77 -3.37 -5.92
CA ILE A 185 5.33 -3.83 -7.21
C ILE A 185 6.07 -2.68 -7.90
N LEU A 186 5.44 -1.51 -8.06
CA LEU A 186 6.06 -0.31 -8.63
C LEU A 186 7.37 0.03 -7.91
N GLY A 187 7.35 0.03 -6.57
CA GLY A 187 8.53 0.32 -5.75
C GLY A 187 9.68 -0.64 -6.03
N LYS A 188 9.41 -1.94 -6.03
CA LYS A 188 10.42 -2.99 -6.22
C LYS A 188 10.93 -3.09 -7.65
N GLN A 189 10.03 -3.06 -8.64
CA GLN A 189 10.37 -3.32 -10.03
C GLN A 189 10.90 -2.08 -10.77
N SER A 190 10.54 -0.88 -10.32
CA SER A 190 10.76 0.34 -11.08
C SER A 190 11.55 1.38 -10.29
N LEU A 191 11.10 1.77 -9.10
CA LEU A 191 11.66 2.93 -8.41
C LEU A 191 12.99 2.64 -7.70
N SER A 192 13.14 1.45 -7.09
CA SER A 192 14.28 1.14 -6.21
C SER A 192 15.62 1.03 -6.93
N ALA A 193 15.63 0.62 -8.20
CA ALA A 193 16.83 0.37 -9.00
C ALA A 193 17.18 1.53 -9.96
N THR A 194 16.32 2.54 -10.06
CA THR A 194 16.45 3.61 -11.07
C THR A 194 17.06 4.87 -10.46
N ASN A 195 17.80 5.60 -11.30
CA ASN A 195 18.44 6.86 -10.99
C ASN A 195 17.63 8.01 -11.59
N PHE A 196 17.31 9.03 -10.79
CA PHE A 196 16.48 10.16 -11.21
C PHE A 196 17.21 11.48 -11.01
N PRO A 197 17.84 12.04 -12.05
CA PRO A 197 18.57 13.31 -11.95
C PRO A 197 17.65 14.54 -11.84
N SER A 198 16.34 14.36 -11.90
CA SER A 198 15.36 15.43 -11.73
C SER A 198 13.95 14.87 -11.44
N LYS A 199 13.05 15.72 -10.91
CA LYS A 199 11.61 15.41 -10.82
C LYS A 199 10.99 15.13 -12.19
N LYS A 200 11.46 15.79 -13.24
CA LYS A 200 11.01 15.53 -14.62
C LYS A 200 11.33 14.10 -15.06
N ALA A 201 12.58 13.65 -14.84
CA ALA A 201 12.98 12.28 -15.16
C ALA A 201 12.15 11.23 -14.37
N LEU A 202 11.90 11.48 -13.08
CA LEU A 202 11.02 10.62 -12.28
C LEU A 202 9.59 10.58 -12.87
N ARG A 203 9.03 11.74 -13.25
CA ARG A 203 7.69 11.84 -13.84
C ARG A 203 7.58 11.05 -15.15
N GLU A 204 8.55 11.22 -16.04
CA GLU A 204 8.60 10.51 -17.32
C GLU A 204 8.73 9.00 -17.14
N HIS A 205 9.57 8.57 -16.19
CA HIS A 205 9.78 7.17 -15.86
C HIS A 205 8.50 6.51 -15.31
N VAL A 206 7.84 7.13 -14.33
CA VAL A 206 6.58 6.62 -13.78
C VAL A 206 5.50 6.56 -14.88
N ALA A 207 5.38 7.61 -15.70
CA ALA A 207 4.43 7.60 -16.80
C ALA A 207 4.71 6.47 -17.82
N ALA A 208 5.97 6.18 -18.11
CA ALA A 208 6.36 5.07 -19.00
C ALA A 208 6.02 3.71 -18.36
N TYR A 209 6.30 3.54 -17.07
CA TYR A 209 5.94 2.32 -16.33
C TYR A 209 4.42 2.09 -16.34
N MET A 210 3.61 3.12 -16.07
CA MET A 210 2.15 3.03 -16.09
C MET A 210 1.60 2.65 -17.47
N ARG A 211 2.18 3.21 -18.54
CA ARG A 211 1.81 2.79 -19.91
C ARG A 211 2.16 1.32 -20.17
N GLY A 212 3.32 0.87 -19.70
CA GLY A 212 3.74 -0.54 -19.79
C GLY A 212 2.80 -1.48 -19.03
N TRP A 213 2.52 -1.13 -17.77
CA TRP A 213 1.57 -1.87 -16.92
C TRP A 213 0.20 -2.01 -17.56
N ASN A 214 -0.37 -0.91 -18.05
CA ASN A 214 -1.73 -0.88 -18.60
C ASN A 214 -1.86 -1.56 -19.98
N ARG A 215 -0.78 -1.97 -20.65
CA ARG A 215 -0.84 -2.80 -21.85
C ARG A 215 -1.22 -4.25 -21.54
N ASN A 216 -0.70 -4.77 -20.43
CA ASN A 216 -0.98 -6.13 -19.94
C ASN A 216 -1.24 -6.09 -18.44
N PRO A 217 -2.34 -5.46 -18.00
CA PRO A 217 -2.65 -5.32 -16.60
C PRO A 217 -3.01 -6.69 -16.00
N THR A 218 -2.62 -6.91 -14.75
CA THR A 218 -2.96 -8.13 -14.04
C THR A 218 -3.78 -7.77 -12.81
N PRO A 219 -5.02 -8.23 -12.71
CA PRO A 219 -5.85 -7.99 -11.52
C PRO A 219 -5.30 -8.74 -10.30
N PHE A 220 -5.49 -8.16 -9.13
CA PHE A 220 -5.17 -8.81 -7.87
C PHE A 220 -6.36 -9.65 -7.41
N ALA A 221 -6.23 -10.97 -7.39
CA ALA A 221 -7.26 -11.86 -6.89
C ALA A 221 -7.31 -11.81 -5.36
N TRP A 222 -8.45 -11.39 -4.81
CA TRP A 222 -8.70 -11.47 -3.38
C TRP A 222 -9.29 -12.85 -3.06
N THR A 223 -8.70 -13.55 -2.08
CA THR A 223 -9.12 -14.93 -1.74
C THR A 223 -9.56 -15.09 -0.29
N LYS A 224 -9.22 -14.14 0.58
CA LYS A 224 -9.44 -14.29 2.01
C LYS A 224 -10.83 -13.76 2.41
N PRO A 225 -11.74 -14.57 2.95
CA PRO A 225 -13.07 -14.13 3.37
C PRO A 225 -13.01 -13.20 4.59
N ALA A 226 -14.00 -12.32 4.72
CA ALA A 226 -14.12 -11.33 5.79
C ALA A 226 -14.04 -11.95 7.18
N ASP A 227 -14.78 -13.03 7.41
CA ASP A 227 -14.79 -13.78 8.67
C ASP A 227 -13.41 -14.21 9.16
N ALA A 228 -12.57 -14.71 8.24
CA ALA A 228 -11.23 -15.14 8.59
C ALA A 228 -10.35 -13.96 9.05
N ILE A 229 -10.57 -12.78 8.48
CA ILE A 229 -9.89 -11.54 8.86
C ILE A 229 -10.35 -11.09 10.25
N ILE A 230 -11.65 -11.03 10.48
CA ILE A 230 -12.27 -10.63 11.76
C ILE A 230 -11.83 -11.57 12.90
N LYS A 231 -11.89 -12.88 12.67
CA LYS A 231 -11.41 -13.90 13.61
C LYS A 231 -9.91 -13.76 13.92
N SER A 232 -9.10 -13.44 12.91
CA SER A 232 -7.66 -13.23 13.10
C SER A 232 -7.36 -11.99 13.96
N ARG A 233 -8.09 -10.88 13.74
CA ARG A 233 -7.98 -9.68 14.59
C ARG A 233 -8.35 -9.98 16.04
N LYS A 234 -9.49 -10.66 16.26
CA LYS A 234 -9.95 -11.03 17.62
C LYS A 234 -8.87 -11.82 18.35
N ARG A 235 -8.35 -12.90 17.73
CA ARG A 235 -7.26 -13.70 18.32
C ARG A 235 -6.02 -12.90 18.67
N MET A 236 -5.67 -11.87 17.86
CA MET A 236 -4.53 -11.01 18.14
C MET A 236 -4.80 -10.09 19.34
N LEU A 237 -5.99 -9.52 19.45
CA LEU A 237 -6.40 -8.70 20.60
C LEU A 237 -6.38 -9.51 21.89
N ASP A 238 -6.90 -10.74 21.86
CA ASP A 238 -6.91 -11.66 23.02
C ASP A 238 -5.46 -11.97 23.50
N ARG A 239 -4.53 -12.21 22.54
CA ARG A 239 -3.10 -12.42 22.86
C ARG A 239 -2.45 -11.19 23.46
N ILE A 240 -2.76 -10.00 22.98
CA ILE A 240 -2.21 -8.75 23.54
C ILE A 240 -2.71 -8.55 24.95
N SER A 241 -4.01 -8.76 25.19
CA SER A 241 -4.60 -8.66 26.54
C SER A 241 -3.98 -9.67 27.52
N ALA A 242 -3.78 -10.92 27.06
CA ALA A 242 -3.15 -11.96 27.89
C ALA A 242 -1.65 -11.71 28.17
N ALA A 243 -0.96 -10.91 27.34
CA ALA A 243 0.46 -10.60 27.54
C ALA A 243 0.71 -9.40 28.49
N VAL A 244 -0.35 -8.69 28.89
CA VAL A 244 -0.30 -7.52 29.79
C VAL A 244 -0.52 -7.94 31.28
N HIS A 245 -0.95 -9.18 31.47
CA HIS A 245 -1.10 -9.81 32.80
C HIS A 245 0.00 -10.85 33.03
#